data_4c1708e91a3fa30e53c7f676150c6f7c
#
_entry.id   4c1708e91a3fa30e53c7f676150c6f7c
#
_cell.length_a   1.000
_cell.length_b   1.000
_cell.length_c   1.000
_cell.angle_alpha   90.00
_cell.angle_beta   90.00
_cell.angle_gamma   90.00
#
_symmetry.space_group_name_H-M   'P 1'
#
loop_
_entity.id
_entity.type
_entity.pdbx_description
1 polymer ?
#
loop_
_entity_poly.entity_id
_entity_poly.type
_entity_poly.pdbx_seq_one_letter_code
_entity_poly.pdbx_strand_id
1 'polypeptide(L)'
;MEDEFSLLEIQNIVKHLPSDKSTGPDGFNTDFFKKCWNIMSSDILDLWKAFYLGSLCTRSINGSYITLIAKKDNPITVNDYMPVSLLNVSMKIITKLLANRLQEKIIPLVHKNNMVLLEEGQFKTIELGLMNISMPVTNQTKRLLSSN
;
A
#
# COMPACT_ATOMS: atom_id res chain seq x y z
N MET A 1 -2.66 -5.40 -18.26
CA MET A 1 -3.13 -4.37 -17.30
C MET A 1 -4.51 -3.82 -17.66
N GLU A 2 -5.04 -4.25 -18.80
CA GLU A 2 -6.31 -3.73 -19.35
C GLU A 2 -7.56 -4.47 -18.83
N ASP A 3 -7.39 -5.59 -18.15
CA ASP A 3 -8.53 -6.36 -17.63
C ASP A 3 -9.03 -5.79 -16.29
N GLU A 4 -10.33 -5.78 -16.13
CA GLU A 4 -10.97 -5.42 -14.86
C GLU A 4 -10.52 -6.36 -13.73
N PHE A 5 -10.59 -5.87 -12.50
CA PHE A 5 -10.24 -6.67 -11.32
C PHE A 5 -11.33 -7.69 -11.03
N SER A 6 -10.96 -8.96 -10.86
CA SER A 6 -11.90 -10.00 -10.49
C SER A 6 -12.07 -10.07 -8.97
N LEU A 7 -13.30 -10.43 -8.53
CA LEU A 7 -13.58 -10.63 -7.10
C LEU A 7 -12.67 -11.70 -6.47
N LEU A 8 -12.36 -12.76 -7.24
CA LEU A 8 -11.50 -13.85 -6.77
C LEU A 8 -10.06 -13.37 -6.52
N GLU A 9 -9.53 -12.52 -7.39
CA GLU A 9 -8.21 -11.94 -7.25
C GLU A 9 -8.11 -11.08 -5.98
N ILE A 10 -9.11 -10.22 -5.75
CA ILE A 10 -9.20 -9.39 -4.55
C ILE A 10 -9.31 -10.26 -3.29
N GLN A 11 -10.17 -11.28 -3.31
CA GLN A 11 -10.34 -12.20 -2.19
C GLN A 11 -9.04 -12.92 -1.82
N ASN A 12 -8.29 -13.36 -2.81
CA ASN A 12 -7.00 -14.00 -2.59
C ASN A 12 -6.02 -13.06 -1.90
N ILE A 13 -5.98 -11.79 -2.29
CA ILE A 13 -5.13 -10.81 -1.62
C ILE A 13 -5.56 -10.63 -0.17
N VAL A 14 -6.85 -10.41 0.10
CA VAL A 14 -7.36 -10.20 1.46
C VAL A 14 -7.00 -11.39 2.37
N LYS A 15 -7.13 -12.63 1.88
CA LYS A 15 -6.76 -13.84 2.63
C LYS A 15 -5.29 -13.87 3.02
N HIS A 16 -4.39 -13.43 2.12
CA HIS A 16 -2.95 -13.50 2.33
C HIS A 16 -2.36 -12.27 3.02
N LEU A 17 -3.13 -11.20 3.23
CA LEU A 17 -2.65 -10.06 4.00
C LEU A 17 -2.39 -10.47 5.47
N PRO A 18 -1.28 -10.01 6.07
CA PRO A 18 -0.98 -10.28 7.47
C PRO A 18 -2.03 -9.63 8.39
N SER A 19 -2.46 -10.35 9.43
CA SER A 19 -3.55 -9.96 10.32
C SER A 19 -3.15 -8.91 11.37
N ASP A 20 -1.94 -8.99 11.86
CA ASP A 20 -1.42 -8.24 13.02
C ASP A 20 -0.71 -6.93 12.63
N LYS A 21 -1.16 -6.30 11.56
CA LYS A 21 -0.62 -5.00 11.15
C LYS A 21 -1.47 -3.85 11.67
N SER A 22 -0.79 -2.75 12.01
CA SER A 22 -1.42 -1.51 12.45
C SER A 22 -2.45 -1.01 11.43
N THR A 23 -3.53 -0.47 11.96
CA THR A 23 -4.61 0.14 11.18
C THR A 23 -4.19 1.47 10.57
N GLY A 24 -4.85 1.88 9.50
CA GLY A 24 -4.77 3.22 8.97
C GLY A 24 -5.72 4.19 9.70
N PRO A 25 -5.93 5.39 9.13
CA PRO A 25 -6.84 6.40 9.69
C PRO A 25 -8.29 5.95 9.85
N ASP A 26 -8.75 4.99 9.03
CA ASP A 26 -10.09 4.41 9.08
C ASP A 26 -10.33 3.50 10.30
N GLY A 27 -9.26 3.08 10.99
CA GLY A 27 -9.32 2.24 12.18
C GLY A 27 -9.60 0.75 11.89
N PHE A 28 -9.78 0.36 10.64
CA PHE A 28 -10.05 -1.04 10.27
C PHE A 28 -8.74 -1.81 10.04
N ASN A 29 -8.65 -2.99 10.66
CA ASN A 29 -7.53 -3.91 10.46
C ASN A 29 -7.85 -4.97 9.38
N THR A 30 -6.85 -5.75 9.01
CA THR A 30 -7.01 -6.82 8.03
C THR A 30 -7.98 -7.90 8.48
N ASP A 31 -8.06 -8.20 9.79
CA ASP A 31 -8.97 -9.21 10.34
C ASP A 31 -10.43 -8.80 10.15
N PHE A 32 -10.73 -7.52 10.27
CA PHE A 32 -12.06 -7.00 9.98
C PHE A 32 -12.45 -7.31 8.53
N PHE A 33 -11.58 -7.02 7.56
CA PHE A 33 -11.84 -7.32 6.16
C PHE A 33 -11.99 -8.82 5.89
N LYS A 34 -11.19 -9.67 6.55
CA LYS A 34 -11.31 -11.13 6.43
C LYS A 34 -12.62 -11.66 6.97
N LYS A 35 -13.02 -11.20 8.16
CA LYS A 35 -14.25 -11.66 8.84
C LYS A 35 -15.52 -11.14 8.18
N CYS A 36 -15.51 -9.88 7.72
CA CYS A 36 -16.65 -9.24 7.10
C CYS A 36 -16.69 -9.39 5.58
N TRP A 37 -15.81 -10.21 4.99
CA TRP A 37 -15.68 -10.36 3.54
C TRP A 37 -17.01 -10.62 2.83
N ASN A 38 -17.83 -11.53 3.37
CA ASN A 38 -19.11 -11.90 2.74
C ASN A 38 -20.10 -10.73 2.66
N ILE A 39 -19.98 -9.75 3.55
CA ILE A 39 -20.84 -8.56 3.58
C ILE A 39 -20.28 -7.47 2.68
N MET A 40 -18.95 -7.27 2.70
CA MET A 40 -18.27 -6.13 2.09
C MET A 40 -17.78 -6.40 0.66
N SER A 41 -17.81 -7.63 0.20
CA SER A 41 -17.16 -8.02 -1.07
C SER A 41 -17.72 -7.28 -2.28
N SER A 42 -19.03 -7.00 -2.32
CA SER A 42 -19.67 -6.22 -3.39
C SER A 42 -19.20 -4.76 -3.37
N ASP A 43 -19.22 -4.13 -2.21
CA ASP A 43 -18.85 -2.72 -2.06
C ASP A 43 -17.37 -2.51 -2.38
N ILE A 44 -16.53 -3.46 -1.96
CA ILE A 44 -15.12 -3.48 -2.30
C ILE A 44 -14.93 -3.61 -3.81
N LEU A 45 -15.64 -4.50 -4.49
CA LEU A 45 -15.56 -4.64 -5.93
C LEU A 45 -15.97 -3.35 -6.66
N ASP A 46 -17.02 -2.68 -6.20
CA ASP A 46 -17.49 -1.42 -6.79
C ASP A 46 -16.49 -0.27 -6.56
N LEU A 47 -15.87 -0.20 -5.38
CA LEU A 47 -14.77 0.70 -5.11
C LEU A 47 -13.61 0.51 -6.12
N TRP A 48 -13.32 -0.74 -6.47
CA TRP A 48 -12.23 -1.08 -7.37
C TRP A 48 -12.55 -0.79 -8.83
N LYS A 49 -13.80 -1.04 -9.23
CA LYS A 49 -14.29 -0.61 -10.55
C LYS A 49 -14.20 0.91 -10.69
N ALA A 50 -14.62 1.64 -9.65
CA ALA A 50 -14.50 3.10 -9.64
C ALA A 50 -13.02 3.56 -9.71
N PHE A 51 -12.10 2.86 -9.06
CA PHE A 51 -10.67 3.12 -9.16
C PHE A 51 -10.16 2.87 -10.59
N TYR A 52 -10.50 1.73 -11.19
CA TYR A 52 -10.11 1.36 -12.54
C TYR A 52 -10.60 2.36 -13.59
N LEU A 53 -11.84 2.82 -13.44
CA LEU A 53 -12.47 3.82 -14.32
C LEU A 53 -11.96 5.26 -14.07
N GLY A 54 -11.10 5.46 -13.07
CA GLY A 54 -10.61 6.79 -12.70
C GLY A 54 -11.67 7.72 -12.08
N SER A 55 -12.83 7.18 -11.73
CA SER A 55 -13.94 7.93 -11.11
C SER A 55 -13.85 8.02 -9.59
N LEU A 56 -12.95 7.24 -8.97
CA LEU A 56 -12.75 7.22 -7.53
C LEU A 56 -12.02 8.48 -7.05
N CYS A 57 -12.61 9.18 -6.07
CA CYS A 57 -11.90 10.22 -5.34
C CYS A 57 -10.89 9.58 -4.37
N THR A 58 -9.67 9.34 -4.85
CA THR A 58 -8.61 8.69 -4.06
C THR A 58 -8.21 9.49 -2.82
N ARG A 59 -8.46 10.79 -2.79
CA ARG A 59 -8.13 11.65 -1.65
C ARG A 59 -8.80 11.20 -0.34
N SER A 60 -10.00 10.64 -0.41
CA SER A 60 -10.74 10.18 0.78
C SER A 60 -10.18 8.90 1.39
N ILE A 61 -9.59 8.02 0.58
CA ILE A 61 -9.06 6.73 1.02
C ILE A 61 -7.53 6.70 1.18
N ASN A 62 -6.83 7.67 0.59
CA ASN A 62 -5.36 7.77 0.59
C ASN A 62 -4.81 8.56 1.79
N GLY A 63 -5.60 8.74 2.84
CA GLY A 63 -5.11 9.27 4.11
C GLY A 63 -4.17 8.27 4.78
N SER A 64 -3.12 8.78 5.44
CA SER A 64 -2.21 7.94 6.22
C SER A 64 -1.77 8.65 7.49
N TYR A 65 -1.54 7.89 8.56
CA TYR A 65 -0.80 8.37 9.70
C TYR A 65 0.69 8.14 9.49
N ILE A 66 1.52 9.09 9.90
CA ILE A 66 2.96 8.91 9.94
C ILE A 66 3.35 8.66 11.41
N THR A 67 3.94 7.52 11.67
CA THR A 67 4.54 7.19 12.96
C THR A 67 6.06 7.15 12.84
N LEU A 68 6.75 7.52 13.92
CA LEU A 68 8.21 7.51 13.99
C LEU A 68 8.64 6.30 14.81
N ILE A 69 9.47 5.43 14.22
CA ILE A 69 10.06 4.27 14.89
C ILE A 69 11.52 4.57 15.16
N ALA A 70 11.94 4.42 16.42
CA ALA A 70 13.33 4.59 16.80
C ALA A 70 14.22 3.53 16.08
N LYS A 71 15.34 3.97 15.48
CA LYS A 71 16.34 3.10 14.85
C LYS A 71 17.34 2.52 15.84
N LYS A 72 17.43 3.11 17.04
CA LYS A 72 18.39 2.74 18.08
C LYS A 72 17.79 2.99 19.46
N ASP A 73 18.39 2.39 20.47
CA ASP A 73 18.07 2.71 21.85
C ASP A 73 18.54 4.14 22.16
N ASN A 74 17.74 4.91 22.91
CA ASN A 74 18.01 6.31 23.26
C ASN A 74 18.16 7.25 22.03
N PRO A 75 17.15 7.42 21.20
CA PRO A 75 17.17 8.34 20.07
C PRO A 75 17.15 9.80 20.57
N ILE A 76 18.07 10.64 20.05
CA ILE A 76 18.22 12.04 20.46
C ILE A 76 17.81 13.00 19.33
N THR A 77 18.10 12.61 18.10
CA THR A 77 17.85 13.47 16.91
C THR A 77 16.77 12.88 16.01
N VAL A 78 16.20 13.71 15.15
CA VAL A 78 15.20 13.28 14.16
C VAL A 78 15.72 12.19 13.23
N ASN A 79 17.02 12.20 12.92
CA ASN A 79 17.67 11.19 12.07
C ASN A 79 17.73 9.79 12.74
N ASP A 80 17.52 9.73 14.04
CA ASP A 80 17.49 8.48 14.81
C ASP A 80 16.12 7.77 14.67
N TYR A 81 15.18 8.37 14.00
CA TYR A 81 13.84 7.80 13.76
C TYR A 81 13.64 7.46 12.27
N MET A 82 12.82 6.46 12.04
CA MET A 82 12.34 6.07 10.72
C MET A 82 10.84 6.40 10.62
N PRO A 83 10.42 7.28 9.70
CA PRO A 83 9.01 7.51 9.48
C PRO A 83 8.39 6.30 8.77
N VAL A 84 7.25 5.84 9.28
CA VAL A 84 6.46 4.75 8.70
C VAL A 84 5.05 5.24 8.48
N SER A 85 4.53 5.06 7.25
CA SER A 85 3.15 5.42 6.92
C SER A 85 2.20 4.27 7.22
N LEU A 86 1.16 4.56 8.00
CA LEU A 86 0.08 3.64 8.33
C LEU A 86 -1.10 3.92 7.39
N LEU A 87 -1.21 3.11 6.34
CA LEU A 87 -2.25 3.22 5.32
C LEU A 87 -3.48 2.41 5.68
N ASN A 88 -4.63 2.82 5.15
CA ASN A 88 -5.87 2.04 5.19
C ASN A 88 -5.69 0.69 4.50
N VAL A 89 -6.39 -0.34 4.98
CA VAL A 89 -6.32 -1.68 4.41
C VAL A 89 -6.81 -1.69 2.95
N SER A 90 -7.82 -0.91 2.63
CA SER A 90 -8.29 -0.73 1.25
C SER A 90 -7.14 -0.32 0.31
N MET A 91 -6.33 0.67 0.68
CA MET A 91 -5.16 1.07 -0.11
C MET A 91 -4.09 -0.01 -0.19
N LYS A 92 -3.84 -0.75 0.90
CA LYS A 92 -2.90 -1.89 0.90
C LYS A 92 -3.32 -2.98 -0.08
N ILE A 93 -4.60 -3.27 -0.16
CA ILE A 93 -5.14 -4.22 -1.13
C ILE A 93 -4.91 -3.71 -2.56
N ILE A 94 -5.25 -2.44 -2.89
CA ILE A 94 -5.02 -1.83 -4.22
C ILE A 94 -3.56 -1.97 -4.63
N THR A 95 -2.67 -1.48 -3.80
CA THR A 95 -1.24 -1.51 -4.12
C THR A 95 -0.71 -2.93 -4.29
N LYS A 96 -1.17 -3.89 -3.49
CA LYS A 96 -0.77 -5.30 -3.62
C LYS A 96 -1.27 -5.93 -4.91
N LEU A 97 -2.50 -5.61 -5.31
CA LEU A 97 -3.09 -6.10 -6.55
C LEU A 97 -2.35 -5.57 -7.78
N LEU A 98 -2.07 -4.27 -7.79
CA LEU A 98 -1.28 -3.65 -8.86
C LEU A 98 0.16 -4.21 -8.89
N ALA A 99 0.78 -4.41 -7.72
CA ALA A 99 2.11 -4.99 -7.61
C ALA A 99 2.15 -6.43 -8.16
N ASN A 100 1.17 -7.26 -7.85
CA ASN A 100 1.10 -8.63 -8.37
C ASN A 100 0.98 -8.64 -9.91
N ARG A 101 0.09 -7.84 -10.47
CA ARG A 101 -0.07 -7.74 -11.94
C ARG A 101 1.18 -7.18 -12.63
N LEU A 102 1.82 -6.20 -11.98
CA LEU A 102 3.07 -5.62 -12.48
C LEU A 102 4.20 -6.68 -12.45
N GLN A 103 4.27 -7.47 -11.40
CA GLN A 103 5.24 -8.56 -11.27
C GLN A 103 5.16 -9.54 -12.42
N GLU A 104 3.96 -9.99 -12.76
CA GLU A 104 3.74 -10.92 -13.88
C GLU A 104 4.25 -10.36 -15.22
N LYS A 105 4.17 -9.04 -15.41
CA LYS A 105 4.63 -8.38 -16.63
C LYS A 105 6.12 -8.04 -16.64
N ILE A 106 6.69 -7.76 -15.48
CA ILE A 106 8.11 -7.38 -15.35
C ILE A 106 9.03 -8.62 -15.43
N ILE A 107 8.64 -9.74 -14.83
CA ILE A 107 9.47 -10.96 -14.80
C ILE A 107 10.01 -11.36 -16.18
N PRO A 108 9.20 -11.43 -17.26
CA PRO A 108 9.70 -11.78 -18.57
C PRO A 108 10.58 -10.69 -19.23
N LEU A 109 10.53 -9.46 -18.73
CA LEU A 109 11.28 -8.31 -19.30
C LEU A 109 12.65 -8.12 -18.62
N VAL A 110 12.85 -8.69 -17.45
CA VAL A 110 14.09 -8.52 -16.68
C VAL A 110 15.07 -9.63 -17.03
N HIS A 111 16.31 -9.24 -17.32
CA HIS A 111 17.39 -10.19 -17.62
C HIS A 111 17.64 -11.12 -16.42
N LYS A 112 17.93 -12.41 -16.68
CA LYS A 112 18.10 -13.45 -15.65
C LYS A 112 19.05 -13.06 -14.50
N ASN A 113 20.07 -12.27 -14.77
CA ASN A 113 21.02 -11.84 -13.75
C ASN A 113 20.46 -10.81 -12.75
N ASN A 114 19.33 -10.16 -13.10
CA ASN A 114 18.64 -9.20 -12.24
C ASN A 114 17.41 -9.80 -11.56
N MET A 115 17.05 -11.05 -11.89
CA MET A 115 15.87 -11.72 -11.30
C MET A 115 16.01 -11.97 -9.79
N VAL A 116 17.22 -12.25 -9.32
CA VAL A 116 17.51 -12.47 -7.88
C VAL A 116 17.10 -11.26 -7.03
N LEU A 117 17.26 -10.06 -7.57
CA LEU A 117 16.86 -8.82 -6.88
C LEU A 117 15.33 -8.65 -6.82
N LEU A 118 14.58 -9.32 -7.69
CA LEU A 118 13.12 -9.30 -7.73
C LEU A 118 12.50 -10.38 -6.83
N GLU A 119 13.16 -11.51 -6.64
CA GLU A 119 12.64 -12.64 -5.83
C GLU A 119 12.81 -12.41 -4.31
N GLU A 120 13.89 -11.75 -3.86
CA GLU A 120 14.22 -11.65 -2.42
C GLU A 120 13.71 -10.42 -1.68
N GLY A 121 12.92 -9.53 -2.26
CA GLY A 121 12.37 -8.44 -1.43
C GLY A 121 12.24 -7.06 -2.06
N GLN A 122 12.63 -6.84 -3.28
CA GLN A 122 12.47 -5.53 -3.92
C GLN A 122 11.03 -5.17 -4.28
N PHE A 123 10.09 -6.13 -4.24
CA PHE A 123 8.67 -5.82 -4.33
C PHE A 123 8.19 -5.00 -3.12
N LYS A 124 8.80 -5.14 -1.95
CA LYS A 124 8.55 -4.21 -0.84
C LYS A 124 8.94 -2.78 -1.21
N THR A 125 9.98 -2.60 -1.99
CA THR A 125 10.42 -1.27 -2.46
C THR A 125 9.51 -0.72 -3.56
N ILE A 126 8.96 -1.57 -4.42
CA ILE A 126 7.97 -1.17 -5.43
C ILE A 126 6.62 -0.86 -4.76
N GLU A 127 6.18 -1.64 -3.79
CA GLU A 127 5.01 -1.31 -2.95
C GLU A 127 5.18 0.04 -2.27
N LEU A 128 6.34 0.31 -1.66
CA LEU A 128 6.68 1.59 -1.07
C LEU A 128 6.81 2.71 -2.12
N GLY A 129 7.33 2.40 -3.30
CA GLY A 129 7.47 3.34 -4.41
C GLY A 129 6.12 3.74 -5.01
N LEU A 130 5.22 2.80 -5.23
CA LEU A 130 3.85 3.07 -5.69
C LEU A 130 3.04 3.84 -4.64
N MET A 131 3.27 3.57 -3.35
CA MET A 131 2.69 4.34 -2.26
C MET A 131 3.17 5.79 -2.25
N ASN A 132 4.45 6.05 -2.59
CA ASN A 132 5.01 7.39 -2.66
C ASN A 132 4.56 8.19 -3.90
N ILE A 133 4.29 7.52 -5.01
CA ILE A 133 3.81 8.17 -6.25
C ILE A 133 2.37 8.67 -6.11
N SER A 134 1.54 8.03 -5.30
CA SER A 134 0.15 8.42 -5.09
C SER A 134 -0.05 9.53 -4.04
N MET A 135 1.00 9.95 -3.33
CA MET A 135 0.91 11.05 -2.38
C MET A 135 1.23 12.39 -3.06
N PRO A 136 0.27 13.31 -3.21
CA PRO A 136 0.63 14.70 -3.36
C PRO A 136 1.31 15.12 -2.05
N VAL A 137 2.61 15.39 -2.12
CA VAL A 137 3.37 16.02 -1.01
C VAL A 137 2.69 17.33 -0.71
N THR A 138 1.81 17.34 0.29
CA THR A 138 1.22 18.59 0.76
C THR A 138 2.35 19.49 1.27
N ASN A 139 2.30 20.77 0.95
CA ASN A 139 3.31 21.77 1.28
C ASN A 139 3.66 21.90 2.77
N GLN A 140 2.95 21.20 3.65
CA GLN A 140 3.25 21.17 5.08
C GLN A 140 4.50 20.34 5.42
N THR A 141 4.74 19.24 4.69
CA THR A 141 5.94 18.42 4.94
C THR A 141 7.23 19.11 4.49
N LYS A 142 7.14 19.98 3.47
CA LYS A 142 8.28 20.79 3.04
C LYS A 142 8.69 21.87 4.08
N ARG A 143 7.74 22.40 4.84
CA ARG A 143 8.04 23.41 5.87
C ARG A 143 8.80 22.82 7.07
N LEU A 144 8.58 21.56 7.41
CA LEU A 144 9.28 20.90 8.51
C LEU A 144 10.71 20.46 8.14
N LEU A 145 11.01 20.32 6.85
CA LEU A 145 12.33 19.92 6.36
C LEU A 145 13.22 21.11 5.95
N SER A 146 12.65 22.32 5.82
CA SER A 146 13.40 23.52 5.40
C SER A 146 13.76 24.48 6.54
N SER A 147 13.46 24.11 7.81
CA SER A 147 13.75 24.93 9.00
C SER A 147 14.90 24.37 9.84
N ASN A 148 15.96 23.90 9.16
CA ASN A 148 17.28 23.69 9.78
C ASN A 148 18.38 24.08 8.79
#